data_f2465cdb405d4bbe9e63804fa4492142
#
_entry.id   f2465cdb405d4bbe9e63804fa4492142
#
_cell.length_a   1.000
_cell.length_b   1.000
_cell.length_c   1.000
_cell.angle_alpha   90.00
_cell.angle_beta   90.00
_cell.angle_gamma   90.00
#
_symmetry.space_group_name_H-M   'P 1'
#
loop_
_entity.id
_entity.type
_entity.pdbx_description
1 polymer ?
#
loop_
_entity_poly.entity_id
_entity_poly.type
_entity_poly.pdbx_seq_one_letter_code
_entity_poly.pdbx_strand_id
1 'polypeptide(L)'
;MCSDIKDISKYAKISTVNYRDLRKHLPGPYTFILPGTREVPKVLLSKQKTVGVRIPDHSLTLAIVEALGNPIISTSVNISAKSFASDPQDFSEYYEGQVDLILDSGPTWAELSSVIDMTDDEQPIVIREGQGDVSWCLT
;
A
#
# COMPACT_ATOMS: atom_id res chain seq x y z
N MET A 1 0.02 -5.32 0.59
CA MET A 1 -1.32 -4.97 1.14
C MET A 1 -1.72 -6.02 2.14
N CYS A 2 -2.26 -5.61 3.26
CA CYS A 2 -2.75 -6.45 4.36
C CYS A 2 -4.27 -6.29 4.49
N SER A 3 -4.92 -7.22 5.18
CA SER A 3 -6.35 -7.15 5.48
C SER A 3 -6.64 -6.36 6.76
N ASP A 4 -5.74 -6.40 7.73
CA ASP A 4 -5.88 -5.67 8.99
C ASP A 4 -4.52 -5.24 9.59
N ILE A 5 -4.56 -4.47 10.67
CA ILE A 5 -3.35 -3.99 11.38
C ILE A 5 -2.62 -5.14 12.08
N LYS A 6 -3.34 -6.17 12.49
CA LYS A 6 -2.73 -7.35 13.11
C LYS A 6 -1.84 -8.09 12.12
N ASP A 7 -2.25 -8.15 10.85
CA ASP A 7 -1.41 -8.68 9.78
C ASP A 7 -0.16 -7.83 9.57
N ILE A 8 -0.30 -6.50 9.58
CA ILE A 8 0.84 -5.59 9.46
C ILE A 8 1.89 -5.91 10.54
N SER A 9 1.48 -6.17 11.79
CA SER A 9 2.41 -6.43 12.90
C SER A 9 3.28 -7.67 12.74
N LYS A 10 2.93 -8.60 11.87
CA LYS A 10 3.78 -9.75 11.52
C LYS A 10 4.97 -9.32 10.65
N TYR A 11 4.75 -8.35 9.77
CA TYR A 11 5.69 -7.94 8.72
C TYR A 11 6.42 -6.63 9.02
N ALA A 12 5.85 -5.78 9.86
CA ALA A 12 6.44 -4.50 10.25
C ALA A 12 6.50 -4.34 11.77
N LYS A 13 7.54 -3.70 12.25
CA LYS A 13 7.64 -3.29 13.65
C LYS A 13 6.81 -2.04 13.84
N ILE A 14 5.87 -2.10 14.77
CA ILE A 14 4.92 -1.01 15.05
C ILE A 14 5.10 -0.59 16.51
N SER A 15 5.45 0.67 16.73
CA SER A 15 5.44 1.26 18.07
C SER A 15 4.01 1.58 18.52
N THR A 16 3.86 1.92 19.79
CA THR A 16 2.56 2.35 20.33
C THR A 16 2.08 3.66 19.68
N VAL A 17 3.00 4.55 19.32
CA VAL A 17 2.68 5.82 18.64
C VAL A 17 2.19 5.50 17.23
N ASN A 18 2.99 4.80 16.44
CA ASN A 18 2.64 4.41 15.08
C ASN A 18 1.33 3.61 15.01
N TYR A 19 1.06 2.76 15.99
CA TYR A 19 -0.19 1.99 16.04
C TYR A 19 -1.43 2.90 16.11
N ARG A 20 -1.37 3.99 16.87
CA ARG A 20 -2.50 4.94 16.96
C ARG A 20 -2.77 5.62 15.63
N ASP A 21 -1.71 6.01 14.92
CA ASP A 21 -1.84 6.67 13.63
C ASP A 21 -2.29 5.72 12.54
N LEU A 22 -1.76 4.49 12.52
CA LEU A 22 -2.26 3.44 11.64
C LEU A 22 -3.76 3.21 11.83
N ARG A 23 -4.23 3.14 13.08
CA ARG A 23 -5.65 2.93 13.38
C ARG A 23 -6.57 4.07 12.94
N LYS A 24 -6.06 5.30 12.91
CA LYS A 24 -6.84 6.46 12.45
C LYS A 24 -7.00 6.51 10.94
N HIS A 25 -6.02 5.98 10.20
CA HIS A 25 -5.88 6.22 8.77
C HIS A 25 -6.08 4.95 7.92
N LEU A 26 -6.16 3.77 8.55
CA LEU A 26 -6.37 2.49 7.87
C LEU A 26 -7.67 1.82 8.34
N PRO A 27 -8.45 1.23 7.41
CA PRO A 27 -8.27 1.20 5.96
C PRO A 27 -8.34 2.58 5.32
N GLY A 28 -7.54 2.82 4.26
CA GLY A 28 -7.53 4.13 3.63
C GLY A 28 -6.48 4.32 2.54
N PRO A 29 -6.40 5.54 1.98
CA PRO A 29 -5.53 5.87 0.85
C PRO A 29 -4.08 6.17 1.30
N TYR A 30 -3.55 5.38 2.23
CA TYR A 30 -2.22 5.56 2.77
C TYR A 30 -1.33 4.34 2.56
N THR A 31 -0.04 4.61 2.40
CA THR A 31 1.03 3.61 2.46
C THR A 31 2.03 4.08 3.51
N PHE A 32 2.23 3.27 4.54
CA PHE A 32 3.16 3.56 5.62
C PHE A 32 4.45 2.78 5.43
N ILE A 33 5.59 3.47 5.48
CA ILE A 33 6.92 2.83 5.47
C ILE A 33 7.33 2.61 6.92
N LEU A 34 7.60 1.36 7.27
CA LEU A 34 7.92 0.92 8.61
C LEU A 34 9.14 0.00 8.60
N PRO A 35 9.87 -0.13 9.73
CA PRO A 35 10.92 -1.13 9.83
C PRO A 35 10.36 -2.54 9.65
N GLY A 36 10.92 -3.30 8.69
CA GLY A 36 10.49 -4.66 8.40
C GLY A 36 10.91 -5.65 9.48
N THR A 37 10.11 -6.71 9.65
CA THR A 37 10.48 -7.87 10.45
C THR A 37 11.24 -8.90 9.61
N ARG A 38 11.65 -10.01 10.23
CA ARG A 38 12.30 -11.13 9.52
C ARG A 38 11.32 -11.92 8.63
N GLU A 39 10.03 -11.75 8.83
CA GLU A 39 8.99 -12.41 8.04
C GLU A 39 8.84 -11.79 6.62
N VAL A 40 9.36 -10.57 6.43
CA VAL A 40 9.35 -9.93 5.10
C VAL A 40 10.41 -10.58 4.22
N PRO A 41 10.03 -11.12 3.04
CA PRO A 41 10.99 -11.61 2.07
C PRO A 41 12.06 -10.57 1.75
N LYS A 42 13.33 -10.97 1.71
CA LYS A 42 14.47 -10.05 1.50
C LYS A 42 14.34 -9.21 0.22
N VAL A 43 13.72 -9.76 -0.80
CA VAL A 43 13.48 -9.08 -2.09
C VAL A 43 12.54 -7.88 -1.97
N LEU A 44 11.71 -7.83 -0.93
CA LEU A 44 10.75 -6.74 -0.67
C LEU A 44 11.29 -5.68 0.28
N LEU A 45 12.37 -5.97 0.97
CA LEU A 45 12.99 -5.03 1.89
C LEU A 45 13.83 -3.99 1.11
N SER A 46 13.69 -2.74 1.49
CA SER A 46 14.60 -1.69 1.06
C SER A 46 16.02 -1.95 1.57
N LYS A 47 17.00 -1.18 1.11
CA LYS A 47 18.37 -1.21 1.66
C LYS A 47 18.39 -0.88 3.16
N GLN A 48 17.46 -0.04 3.62
CA GLN A 48 17.25 0.33 5.03
C GLN A 48 16.45 -0.72 5.84
N LYS A 49 16.10 -1.84 5.22
CA LYS A 49 15.27 -2.90 5.80
C LYS A 49 13.87 -2.42 6.20
N THR A 50 13.30 -1.53 5.42
CA THR A 50 11.93 -1.03 5.57
C THR A 50 10.98 -1.70 4.58
N VAL A 51 9.70 -1.70 4.91
CA VAL A 51 8.61 -2.23 4.08
C VAL A 51 7.46 -1.23 4.03
N GLY A 52 6.90 -1.02 2.85
CA GLY A 52 5.66 -0.24 2.68
C GLY A 52 4.43 -1.12 2.93
N VAL A 53 3.57 -0.72 3.85
CA VAL A 53 2.35 -1.43 4.21
C VAL A 53 1.11 -0.60 3.92
N ARG A 54 0.03 -1.26 3.52
CA ARG A 54 -1.25 -0.62 3.18
C ARG A 54 -2.40 -1.57 3.50
N ILE A 55 -3.51 -1.00 4.00
CA ILE A 55 -4.84 -1.64 4.05
C ILE A 55 -5.75 -0.75 3.20
N PRO A 56 -6.12 -1.19 1.99
CA PRO A 56 -6.96 -0.37 1.12
C PRO A 56 -8.40 -0.35 1.63
N ASP A 57 -9.07 0.78 1.49
CA ASP A 57 -10.52 0.87 1.68
C ASP A 57 -11.23 0.43 0.38
N HIS A 58 -11.18 -0.88 0.12
CA HIS A 58 -11.74 -1.49 -1.08
C HIS A 58 -12.17 -2.93 -0.81
N SER A 59 -13.46 -3.17 -0.75
CA SER A 59 -14.06 -4.43 -0.29
C SER A 59 -13.57 -5.66 -1.05
N LEU A 60 -13.50 -5.59 -2.40
CA LEU A 60 -13.02 -6.72 -3.21
C LEU A 60 -11.54 -7.05 -2.91
N THR A 61 -10.69 -6.03 -2.80
CA THR A 61 -9.27 -6.24 -2.47
C THR A 61 -9.10 -6.87 -1.10
N LEU A 62 -9.85 -6.39 -0.09
CA LEU A 62 -9.84 -6.96 1.25
C LEU A 62 -10.31 -8.41 1.24
N ALA A 63 -11.41 -8.72 0.54
CA ALA A 63 -11.92 -10.08 0.43
C ALA A 63 -10.90 -11.03 -0.21
N ILE A 64 -10.13 -10.58 -1.21
CA ILE A 64 -9.07 -11.38 -1.84
C ILE A 64 -7.95 -11.65 -0.84
N VAL A 65 -7.47 -10.63 -0.11
CA VAL A 65 -6.40 -10.79 0.87
C VAL A 65 -6.83 -11.70 2.01
N GLU A 66 -8.05 -11.56 2.50
CA GLU A 66 -8.63 -12.40 3.55
C GLU A 66 -8.77 -13.86 3.09
N ALA A 67 -9.30 -14.09 1.89
CA ALA A 67 -9.46 -15.43 1.33
C ALA A 67 -8.11 -16.13 1.09
N LEU A 68 -7.09 -15.36 0.69
CA LEU A 68 -5.74 -15.87 0.53
C LEU A 68 -5.06 -16.23 1.85
N GLY A 69 -5.43 -15.55 2.93
CA GLY A 69 -4.85 -15.75 4.27
C GLY A 69 -3.43 -15.19 4.45
N ASN A 70 -2.92 -14.45 3.47
CA ASN A 70 -1.63 -13.75 3.53
C ASN A 70 -1.71 -12.39 2.84
N PRO A 71 -0.83 -11.44 3.21
CA PRO A 71 -0.68 -10.19 2.47
C PRO A 71 -0.26 -10.43 1.03
N ILE A 72 -0.66 -9.52 0.15
CA ILE A 72 -0.26 -9.52 -1.26
C ILE A 72 0.72 -8.39 -1.55
N ILE A 73 1.64 -8.66 -2.47
CA ILE A 73 2.51 -7.63 -3.04
C ILE A 73 1.71 -6.89 -4.10
N SER A 74 1.80 -5.58 -4.11
CA SER A 74 1.11 -4.76 -5.10
C SER A 74 2.00 -3.63 -5.59
N THR A 75 1.74 -3.22 -6.81
CA THR A 75 2.35 -2.06 -7.43
C THR A 75 1.30 -1.33 -8.27
N SER A 76 1.56 -0.08 -8.60
CA SER A 76 0.71 0.66 -9.53
C SER A 76 0.90 0.15 -10.96
N VAL A 77 -0.18 0.16 -11.73
CA VAL A 77 -0.13 -0.15 -13.18
C VAL A 77 0.32 1.08 -13.94
N ASN A 78 1.48 0.99 -14.58
CA ASN A 78 2.04 2.06 -15.41
C ASN A 78 2.30 1.52 -16.81
N ILE A 79 1.64 2.08 -17.82
CA ILE A 79 1.92 1.79 -19.24
C ILE A 79 3.08 2.64 -19.74
N SER A 80 3.26 3.83 -19.15
CA SER A 80 4.40 4.71 -19.44
C SER A 80 4.83 5.46 -18.18
N ALA A 81 6.05 5.97 -18.15
CA ALA A 81 6.60 6.69 -16.99
C ALA A 81 5.82 7.97 -16.60
N LYS A 82 4.77 8.34 -17.31
CA LYS A 82 4.06 9.61 -17.15
C LYS A 82 2.57 9.52 -16.84
N SER A 83 1.92 8.36 -16.92
CA SER A 83 0.48 8.25 -16.64
C SER A 83 0.11 6.93 -16.01
N PHE A 84 -0.75 7.00 -14.99
CA PHE A 84 -1.42 5.82 -14.46
C PHE A 84 -2.58 5.47 -15.38
N ALA A 85 -2.71 4.20 -15.75
CA ALA A 85 -3.87 3.72 -16.44
C ALA A 85 -5.06 3.70 -15.46
N SER A 86 -6.09 4.45 -15.77
CA SER A 86 -7.34 4.51 -15.01
C SER A 86 -8.45 3.70 -15.64
N ASP A 87 -8.32 3.38 -16.93
CA ASP A 87 -9.27 2.56 -17.68
C ASP A 87 -8.66 1.16 -17.91
N PRO A 88 -9.36 0.08 -17.53
CA PRO A 88 -8.93 -1.28 -17.81
C PRO A 88 -8.67 -1.54 -19.29
N GLN A 89 -9.36 -0.88 -20.21
CA GLN A 89 -9.12 -1.04 -21.65
C GLN A 89 -7.73 -0.57 -22.06
N ASP A 90 -7.20 0.48 -21.43
CA ASP A 90 -5.89 1.04 -21.76
C ASP A 90 -4.73 0.08 -21.44
N PHE A 91 -4.91 -0.81 -20.47
CA PHE A 91 -3.84 -1.70 -20.02
C PHE A 91 -4.12 -3.19 -20.22
N SER A 92 -5.38 -3.58 -20.47
CA SER A 92 -5.71 -5.01 -20.68
C SER A 92 -4.96 -5.58 -21.88
N GLU A 93 -4.93 -4.88 -23.00
CA GLU A 93 -4.18 -5.31 -24.20
C GLU A 93 -2.66 -5.40 -23.91
N TYR A 94 -2.11 -4.44 -23.13
CA TYR A 94 -0.69 -4.43 -22.80
C TYR A 94 -0.29 -5.59 -21.90
N TYR A 95 -1.14 -5.94 -20.94
CA TYR A 95 -0.86 -7.01 -19.97
C TYR A 95 -1.45 -8.37 -20.36
N GLU A 96 -2.17 -8.45 -21.47
CA GLU A 96 -2.68 -9.74 -21.98
C GLU A 96 -1.54 -10.73 -22.17
N GLY A 97 -1.68 -11.91 -21.59
CA GLY A 97 -0.65 -12.95 -21.59
C GLY A 97 0.54 -12.70 -20.63
N GLN A 98 0.58 -11.57 -19.93
CA GLN A 98 1.61 -11.28 -18.92
C GLN A 98 1.08 -11.46 -17.48
N VAL A 99 -0.23 -11.50 -17.30
CA VAL A 99 -0.89 -11.74 -16.01
C VAL A 99 -1.89 -12.88 -16.16
N ASP A 100 -2.15 -13.58 -15.07
CA ASP A 100 -3.07 -14.74 -15.08
C ASP A 100 -4.54 -14.30 -15.04
N LEU A 101 -4.83 -13.14 -14.44
CA LEU A 101 -6.20 -12.65 -14.27
C LEU A 101 -6.24 -11.12 -14.23
N ILE A 102 -7.22 -10.56 -14.91
CA ILE A 102 -7.58 -9.14 -14.81
C ILE A 102 -8.97 -9.06 -14.18
N LEU A 103 -9.08 -8.29 -13.09
CA LEU A 103 -10.36 -7.96 -12.45
C LEU A 103 -10.74 -6.55 -12.89
N ASP A 104 -11.69 -6.48 -13.80
CA ASP A 104 -12.16 -5.23 -14.39
C ASP A 104 -13.42 -4.77 -13.65
N SER A 105 -13.36 -3.60 -13.03
CA SER A 105 -14.51 -2.91 -12.41
C SER A 105 -14.93 -1.65 -13.17
N GLY A 106 -14.45 -1.50 -14.39
CA GLY A 106 -14.63 -0.29 -15.20
C GLY A 106 -13.62 0.81 -14.88
N PRO A 107 -13.69 1.95 -15.58
CA PRO A 107 -12.80 3.08 -15.37
C PRO A 107 -12.87 3.59 -13.93
N THR A 108 -11.70 3.82 -13.33
CA THR A 108 -11.57 4.35 -11.98
C THR A 108 -10.71 5.60 -11.96
N TRP A 109 -11.03 6.54 -11.07
CA TRP A 109 -10.15 7.68 -10.83
C TRP A 109 -8.98 7.18 -9.98
N ALA A 110 -7.82 7.08 -10.60
CA ALA A 110 -6.63 6.58 -9.95
C ALA A 110 -5.81 7.75 -9.38
N GLU A 111 -6.10 8.14 -8.15
CA GLU A 111 -5.16 8.92 -7.36
C GLU A 111 -4.28 7.98 -6.54
N LEU A 112 -2.99 8.31 -6.47
CA LEU A 112 -2.04 7.54 -5.68
C LEU A 112 -2.31 7.70 -4.19
N SER A 113 -1.96 6.68 -3.42
CA SER A 113 -1.92 6.79 -1.97
C SER A 113 -0.87 7.81 -1.51
N SER A 114 -1.13 8.50 -0.42
CA SER A 114 -0.09 9.21 0.31
C SER A 114 0.89 8.21 0.90
N VAL A 115 2.19 8.53 0.85
CA VAL A 115 3.27 7.67 1.37
C VAL A 115 3.96 8.39 2.50
N ILE A 116 3.96 7.78 3.67
CA ILE A 116 4.48 8.37 4.90
C ILE A 116 5.53 7.43 5.48
N ASP A 117 6.73 7.93 5.69
CA ASP A 117 7.78 7.22 6.39
C ASP A 117 7.59 7.41 7.91
N MET A 118 7.39 6.31 8.60
CA MET A 118 7.20 6.23 10.05
C MET A 118 8.29 5.35 10.69
N THR A 119 9.48 5.34 10.10
CA THR A 119 10.64 4.63 10.67
C THR A 119 11.18 5.32 11.92
N ASP A 120 10.97 6.63 12.01
CA ASP A 120 11.16 7.42 13.22
C ASP A 120 9.79 7.69 13.87
N ASP A 121 9.62 7.26 15.11
CA ASP A 121 8.35 7.37 15.85
C ASP A 121 8.00 8.82 16.22
N GLU A 122 8.98 9.71 16.25
CA GLU A 122 8.79 11.10 16.65
C GLU A 122 8.57 12.04 15.46
N GLN A 123 8.99 11.63 14.26
CA GLN A 123 8.95 12.48 13.08
C GLN A 123 8.47 11.73 11.83
N PRO A 124 7.17 11.58 11.62
CA PRO A 124 6.65 11.04 10.36
C PRO A 124 7.03 11.98 9.20
N ILE A 125 7.58 11.41 8.12
CA ILE A 125 8.02 12.16 6.94
C ILE A 125 7.11 11.85 5.76
N VAL A 126 6.53 12.87 5.14
CA VAL A 126 5.75 12.72 3.91
C VAL A 126 6.70 12.51 2.74
N ILE A 127 6.71 11.29 2.20
CA ILE A 127 7.49 10.93 1.01
C ILE A 127 6.74 11.30 -0.26
N ARG A 128 5.43 11.15 -0.23
CA ARG A 128 4.54 11.51 -1.34
C ARG A 128 3.19 11.94 -0.79
N GLU A 129 2.74 13.10 -1.20
CA GLU A 129 1.36 13.53 -1.05
C GLU A 129 0.52 12.89 -2.16
N GLY A 130 -0.62 12.36 -1.79
CA GLY A 130 -1.58 11.71 -2.66
C GLY A 130 -3.00 11.93 -2.13
N GLN A 131 -3.89 10.94 -2.31
CA GLN A 131 -5.29 11.05 -1.91
C GLN A 131 -5.50 11.20 -0.39
N GLY A 132 -4.61 10.66 0.44
CA GLY A 132 -4.70 10.76 1.90
C GLY A 132 -4.22 12.13 2.40
N ASP A 133 -4.98 12.77 3.29
CA ASP A 133 -4.57 14.00 3.96
C ASP A 133 -3.30 13.78 4.78
N VAL A 134 -2.30 14.62 4.57
CA VAL A 134 -0.99 14.54 5.24
C VAL A 134 -0.76 15.68 6.25
N SER A 135 -1.73 16.55 6.45
CA SER A 135 -1.61 17.72 7.35
C SER A 135 -1.24 17.34 8.78
N TRP A 136 -1.65 16.16 9.23
CA TRP A 136 -1.34 15.64 10.56
C TRP A 136 0.14 15.25 10.77
N CYS A 137 0.91 15.05 9.68
CA CYS A 137 2.35 14.80 9.76
C CYS A 137 3.17 16.09 9.95
N LEU A 138 2.56 17.26 9.75
CA LEU A 138 3.24 18.54 9.73
C LEU A 138 3.12 19.29 11.06
N THR A 139 2.47 18.69 12.04
CA THR A 139 2.29 19.21 13.39
C THR A 139 3.22 18.52 14.38
#